data_a6deda3e3035b459cbd81df40774b478
#
_entry.id   a6deda3e3035b459cbd81df40774b478
#
_cell.length_a   1.000
_cell.length_b   1.000
_cell.length_c   1.000
_cell.angle_alpha   90.00
_cell.angle_beta   90.00
_cell.angle_gamma   90.00
#
_symmetry.space_group_name_H-M   'P 1'
#
loop_
_entity.id
_entity.type
_entity.pdbx_description
1 polymer ?
#
loop_
_entity_poly.entity_id
_entity_poly.type
_entity_poly.pdbx_seq_one_letter_code
_entity_poly.pdbx_strand_id
1 'polypeptide(L)'
;TIPRVNIFNNNGKLQTYHQISFTYRENYTKRWALGAKLSLLSGIGYAEFNASKSSATVTSTALDIDMAAKYRLNYPEGGEIKFKNALPFKNLGAAITLGTTYTTKSGIFIMGNVKDLGFIRWGKKSYSGSFDITETNVPLVGNPGEQEETKLQRALDEGAKGNTEQKRFITPINSRADFLISKTFGP
;
A
#
# COMPACT_ATOMS: atom_id res chain seq x y z
N THR A 1 33.48 -15.61 3.03
CA THR A 1 32.40 -14.90 2.30
C THR A 1 31.07 -15.48 2.73
N ILE A 2 30.23 -14.68 3.32
CA ILE A 2 28.87 -15.11 3.68
C ILE A 2 27.92 -14.28 2.81
N PRO A 3 27.33 -14.85 1.73
CA PRO A 3 26.34 -14.14 0.95
C PRO A 3 25.06 -14.03 1.79
N ARG A 4 24.55 -12.83 1.95
CA ARG A 4 23.22 -12.57 2.51
C ARG A 4 22.28 -12.22 1.36
N VAL A 5 21.38 -13.11 1.03
CA VAL A 5 20.40 -12.96 -0.05
C VAL A 5 19.03 -12.62 0.56
N ASN A 6 18.29 -11.73 -0.08
CA ASN A 6 16.93 -11.32 0.33
C ASN A 6 16.87 -10.65 1.72
N ILE A 7 17.78 -9.73 1.99
CA ILE A 7 17.88 -9.06 3.30
C ILE A 7 16.65 -8.16 3.56
N PHE A 8 16.07 -7.54 2.53
CA PHE A 8 14.97 -6.57 2.63
C PHE A 8 13.91 -6.77 1.54
N ASN A 9 13.42 -8.00 1.35
CA ASN A 9 12.26 -8.23 0.47
C ASN A 9 10.97 -7.78 1.18
N ASN A 10 10.86 -6.49 1.43
CA ASN A 10 9.75 -5.91 2.14
C ASN A 10 8.85 -5.12 1.19
N ASN A 11 7.55 -5.33 1.34
CA ASN A 11 6.53 -4.53 0.70
C ASN A 11 5.87 -3.65 1.76
N GLY A 12 5.88 -2.35 1.54
CA GLY A 12 5.21 -1.37 2.37
C GLY A 12 4.15 -0.61 1.59
N LYS A 13 2.94 -0.46 2.15
CA LYS A 13 1.88 0.36 1.58
C LYS A 13 1.25 1.21 2.66
N LEU A 14 1.22 2.53 2.44
CA LEU A 14 0.51 3.50 3.24
C LEU A 14 -0.51 4.23 2.36
N GLN A 15 -1.75 4.28 2.81
CA GLN A 15 -2.83 4.97 2.10
C GLN A 15 -3.71 5.69 3.09
N THR A 16 -3.81 7.01 2.96
CA THR A 16 -4.61 7.89 3.81
C THR A 16 -5.68 8.58 2.98
N TYR A 17 -6.93 8.53 3.43
CA TYR A 17 -8.07 9.12 2.72
C TYR A 17 -9.21 9.49 3.68
N HIS A 18 -10.04 10.45 3.25
CA HIS A 18 -11.35 10.70 3.83
C HIS A 18 -12.39 9.81 3.18
N GLN A 19 -13.38 9.38 3.96
CA GLN A 19 -14.50 8.58 3.50
C GLN A 19 -15.82 9.19 3.99
N ILE A 20 -16.71 9.45 3.04
CA ILE A 20 -18.10 9.84 3.31
C ILE A 20 -18.97 8.70 2.79
N SER A 21 -19.81 8.16 3.67
CA SER A 21 -20.60 6.97 3.33
C SER A 21 -22.07 7.19 3.55
N PHE A 22 -22.85 6.63 2.64
CA PHE A 22 -24.30 6.46 2.78
C PHE A 22 -24.60 4.98 2.94
N THR A 23 -25.35 4.64 4.00
CA THR A 23 -25.69 3.25 4.32
C THR A 23 -27.19 3.05 4.27
N TYR A 24 -27.61 2.00 3.58
CA TYR A 24 -29.00 1.54 3.53
C TYR A 24 -29.07 0.09 4.02
N ARG A 25 -30.08 -0.20 4.85
CA ARG A 25 -30.37 -1.55 5.32
C ARG A 25 -31.86 -1.80 5.30
N GLU A 26 -32.25 -2.98 4.81
CA GLU A 26 -33.63 -3.41 4.75
C GLU A 26 -33.80 -4.83 5.25
N ASN A 27 -34.85 -5.07 6.02
CA ASN A 27 -35.31 -6.40 6.41
C ASN A 27 -36.34 -6.87 5.39
N TYR A 28 -35.91 -7.64 4.40
CA TYR A 28 -36.77 -8.16 3.34
C TYR A 28 -37.84 -9.12 3.89
N THR A 29 -37.46 -9.88 4.92
CA THR A 29 -38.36 -10.72 5.69
C THR A 29 -37.93 -10.71 7.15
N LYS A 30 -38.75 -11.34 8.05
CA LYS A 30 -38.35 -11.54 9.47
C LYS A 30 -37.03 -12.33 9.62
N ARG A 31 -36.54 -12.96 8.55
CA ARG A 31 -35.37 -13.84 8.58
C ARG A 31 -34.25 -13.41 7.64
N TRP A 32 -34.52 -12.53 6.73
CA TRP A 32 -33.56 -12.09 5.73
C TRP A 32 -33.41 -10.57 5.70
N ALA A 33 -32.20 -10.10 5.92
CA ALA A 33 -31.84 -8.70 5.80
C ALA A 33 -30.72 -8.49 4.83
N LEU A 34 -30.78 -7.39 4.09
CA LEU A 34 -29.78 -6.91 3.16
C LEU A 34 -29.29 -5.53 3.61
N GLY A 35 -28.01 -5.27 3.37
CA GLY A 35 -27.41 -3.97 3.60
C GLY A 35 -26.45 -3.60 2.48
N ALA A 36 -26.45 -2.33 2.13
CA ALA A 36 -25.51 -1.74 1.20
C ALA A 36 -24.96 -0.42 1.76
N LYS A 37 -23.68 -0.19 1.58
CA LYS A 37 -23.01 1.09 1.89
C LYS A 37 -22.29 1.57 0.65
N LEU A 38 -22.59 2.77 0.20
CA LEU A 38 -21.87 3.47 -0.85
C LEU A 38 -20.96 4.51 -0.20
N SER A 39 -19.71 4.57 -0.65
CA SER A 39 -18.70 5.46 -0.07
C SER A 39 -18.06 6.29 -1.17
N LEU A 40 -17.97 7.60 -0.94
CA LEU A 40 -17.12 8.52 -1.68
C LEU A 40 -15.80 8.66 -0.94
N LEU A 41 -14.71 8.46 -1.65
CA LEU A 41 -13.36 8.51 -1.10
C LEU A 41 -12.62 9.72 -1.63
N SER A 42 -11.78 10.31 -0.79
CA SER A 42 -10.90 11.41 -1.16
C SER A 42 -9.50 11.15 -0.60
N GLY A 43 -8.55 10.77 -1.47
CA GLY A 43 -7.18 10.45 -1.11
C GLY A 43 -6.40 11.68 -0.65
N ILE A 44 -5.72 11.56 0.48
CA ILE A 44 -4.83 12.56 1.07
C ILE A 44 -3.39 12.26 0.70
N GLY A 45 -2.94 11.03 0.91
CA GLY A 45 -1.58 10.59 0.67
C GLY A 45 -1.51 9.10 0.36
N TYR A 46 -0.53 8.76 -0.46
CA TYR A 46 -0.22 7.39 -0.83
C TYR A 46 1.29 7.20 -0.91
N ALA A 47 1.76 6.12 -0.33
CA ALA A 47 3.13 5.63 -0.48
C ALA A 47 3.11 4.11 -0.60
N GLU A 48 3.81 3.59 -1.58
CA GLU A 48 4.03 2.17 -1.78
C GLU A 48 5.47 1.94 -2.15
N PHE A 49 6.07 0.96 -1.54
CA PHE A 49 7.42 0.50 -1.80
C PHE A 49 7.41 -1.01 -1.92
N ASN A 50 8.03 -1.53 -2.97
CA ASN A 50 8.12 -2.96 -3.24
C ASN A 50 9.56 -3.30 -3.63
N ALA A 51 10.31 -3.88 -2.70
CA ALA A 51 11.64 -4.41 -2.96
C ALA A 51 11.54 -5.80 -3.56
N SER A 52 12.01 -5.96 -4.80
CA SER A 52 12.01 -7.23 -5.53
C SER A 52 13.31 -8.00 -5.40
N LYS A 53 14.41 -7.27 -5.15
CA LYS A 53 15.74 -7.84 -4.90
C LYS A 53 16.40 -7.08 -3.78
N SER A 54 17.07 -7.78 -2.90
CA SER A 54 18.01 -7.19 -1.96
C SER A 54 19.02 -8.21 -1.52
N SER A 55 20.20 -8.17 -2.09
CA SER A 55 21.32 -9.00 -1.67
C SER A 55 22.53 -8.13 -1.34
N ALA A 56 23.28 -8.56 -0.36
CA ALA A 56 24.57 -7.99 -0.04
C ALA A 56 25.55 -9.10 0.24
N THR A 57 26.70 -9.05 -0.39
CA THR A 57 27.78 -9.99 -0.15
C THR A 57 28.97 -9.22 0.43
N VAL A 58 29.32 -9.56 1.66
CA VAL A 58 30.46 -8.94 2.34
C VAL A 58 31.66 -9.87 2.23
N THR A 59 32.73 -9.38 1.64
CA THR A 59 34.06 -10.02 1.65
C THR A 59 34.95 -9.35 2.70
N SER A 60 36.16 -9.79 2.88
CA SER A 60 37.12 -9.16 3.80
C SER A 60 37.52 -7.73 3.40
N THR A 61 37.33 -7.36 2.15
CA THR A 61 37.83 -6.10 1.57
C THR A 61 36.79 -5.32 0.78
N ALA A 62 35.63 -5.94 0.45
CA ALA A 62 34.63 -5.34 -0.43
C ALA A 62 33.20 -5.75 -0.08
N LEU A 63 32.26 -4.91 -0.49
CA LEU A 63 30.84 -5.12 -0.39
C LEU A 63 30.22 -5.10 -1.80
N ASP A 64 29.51 -6.16 -2.14
CA ASP A 64 28.68 -6.21 -3.34
C ASP A 64 27.22 -6.01 -2.93
N ILE A 65 26.50 -5.09 -3.60
CA ILE A 65 25.12 -4.77 -3.34
C ILE A 65 24.31 -4.96 -4.63
N ASP A 66 23.21 -5.70 -4.56
CA ASP A 66 22.22 -5.83 -5.63
C ASP A 66 20.84 -5.53 -5.05
N MET A 67 20.26 -4.39 -5.42
CA MET A 67 18.97 -3.90 -4.93
C MET A 67 18.09 -3.45 -6.07
N ALA A 68 16.87 -3.99 -6.15
CA ALA A 68 15.86 -3.52 -7.08
C ALA A 68 14.56 -3.27 -6.34
N ALA A 69 13.97 -2.09 -6.54
CA ALA A 69 12.68 -1.75 -5.96
C ALA A 69 11.84 -0.88 -6.87
N LYS A 70 10.52 -0.96 -6.68
CA LYS A 70 9.54 -0.09 -7.31
C LYS A 70 8.82 0.73 -6.25
N TYR A 71 8.51 1.98 -6.56
CA TYR A 71 7.76 2.82 -5.66
C TYR A 71 6.68 3.63 -6.38
N ARG A 72 5.63 3.95 -5.65
CA ARG A 72 4.57 4.86 -6.08
C ARG A 72 4.24 5.82 -4.94
N LEU A 73 4.22 7.10 -5.23
CA LEU A 73 4.04 8.15 -4.23
C LEU A 73 2.99 9.17 -4.71
N ASN A 74 2.13 9.58 -3.79
CA ASN A 74 1.32 10.78 -3.91
C ASN A 74 1.33 11.46 -2.55
N TYR A 75 2.33 12.28 -2.34
CA TYR A 75 2.50 13.03 -1.09
C TYR A 75 2.44 14.53 -1.35
N PRO A 76 1.97 15.33 -0.41
CA PRO A 76 2.04 16.79 -0.50
C PRO A 76 3.50 17.25 -0.64
N GLU A 77 3.75 18.23 -1.50
CA GLU A 77 5.08 18.86 -1.64
C GLU A 77 5.57 19.35 -0.27
N GLY A 78 6.81 19.03 0.08
CA GLY A 78 7.44 19.42 1.33
C GLY A 78 7.26 18.45 2.52
N GLY A 79 6.66 17.27 2.30
CA GLY A 79 6.52 16.24 3.35
C GLY A 79 5.53 16.59 4.48
N GLU A 80 5.07 17.84 4.55
CA GLU A 80 4.13 18.30 5.57
C GLU A 80 2.68 18.16 5.08
N ILE A 81 1.85 17.53 5.89
CA ILE A 81 0.39 17.50 5.68
C ILE A 81 -0.18 18.85 6.14
N LYS A 82 -0.14 19.85 5.26
CA LYS A 82 -0.81 21.13 5.53
C LYS A 82 -2.33 20.93 5.43
N PHE A 83 -3.10 21.64 6.26
CA PHE A 83 -4.57 21.54 6.29
C PHE A 83 -5.21 21.71 4.89
N LYS A 84 -4.67 22.58 4.05
CA LYS A 84 -5.11 22.77 2.66
C LYS A 84 -4.86 21.54 1.77
N ASN A 85 -3.96 20.64 2.12
CA ASN A 85 -3.69 19.39 1.40
C ASN A 85 -4.62 18.25 1.85
N ALA A 86 -5.19 18.39 3.03
CA ALA A 86 -6.22 17.49 3.57
C ALA A 86 -7.64 17.84 3.08
N LEU A 87 -7.81 18.89 2.27
CA LEU A 87 -9.11 19.25 1.72
C LEU A 87 -9.68 18.11 0.86
N PRO A 88 -10.99 17.80 1.02
CA PRO A 88 -11.65 16.74 0.27
C PRO A 88 -11.66 17.04 -1.24
N PHE A 89 -11.82 15.98 -2.03
CA PHE A 89 -12.04 16.02 -3.50
C PHE A 89 -10.79 16.17 -4.39
N LYS A 90 -9.57 15.99 -3.89
CA LYS A 90 -8.37 16.05 -4.76
C LYS A 90 -8.10 14.74 -5.52
N ASN A 91 -8.18 13.60 -4.83
CA ASN A 91 -7.94 12.26 -5.40
C ASN A 91 -9.19 11.43 -5.15
N LEU A 92 -10.11 11.45 -6.10
CA LEU A 92 -11.43 10.85 -5.93
C LEU A 92 -11.38 9.33 -6.08
N GLY A 93 -12.20 8.68 -5.27
CA GLY A 93 -12.44 7.26 -5.30
C GLY A 93 -13.86 6.91 -4.88
N ALA A 94 -14.19 5.66 -5.06
CA ALA A 94 -15.48 5.12 -4.62
C ALA A 94 -15.30 3.72 -4.05
N ALA A 95 -16.19 3.35 -3.12
CA ALA A 95 -16.24 2.00 -2.60
C ALA A 95 -17.68 1.57 -2.32
N ILE A 96 -17.90 0.26 -2.38
CA ILE A 96 -19.15 -0.38 -2.03
C ILE A 96 -18.93 -1.44 -0.95
N THR A 97 -19.85 -1.52 -0.01
CA THR A 97 -19.96 -2.61 0.94
C THR A 97 -21.33 -3.24 0.77
N LEU A 98 -21.39 -4.55 0.67
CA LEU A 98 -22.63 -5.31 0.61
C LEU A 98 -22.64 -6.34 1.74
N GLY A 99 -23.78 -6.50 2.38
CA GLY A 99 -23.94 -7.46 3.45
C GLY A 99 -25.32 -8.10 3.42
N THR A 100 -25.38 -9.36 3.82
CA THR A 100 -26.62 -10.09 3.99
C THR A 100 -26.60 -10.93 5.25
N THR A 101 -27.76 -11.08 5.87
CA THR A 101 -27.96 -12.00 6.98
C THR A 101 -29.22 -12.82 6.73
N TYR A 102 -29.15 -14.10 7.03
CA TYR A 102 -30.28 -15.02 6.91
C TYR A 102 -30.36 -15.95 8.12
N THR A 103 -31.55 -16.06 8.71
CA THR A 103 -31.83 -16.99 9.80
C THR A 103 -32.79 -18.07 9.32
N THR A 104 -32.35 -19.32 9.35
CA THR A 104 -33.18 -20.47 8.97
C THR A 104 -34.31 -20.72 9.98
N LYS A 105 -35.28 -21.53 9.62
CA LYS A 105 -36.36 -21.98 10.54
C LYS A 105 -35.82 -22.79 11.71
N SER A 106 -34.70 -23.47 11.53
CA SER A 106 -34.03 -24.28 12.55
C SER A 106 -33.06 -23.50 13.44
N GLY A 107 -33.05 -22.15 13.37
CA GLY A 107 -32.23 -21.28 14.22
C GLY A 107 -30.77 -21.15 13.78
N ILE A 108 -30.41 -21.58 12.57
CA ILE A 108 -29.08 -21.32 12.02
C ILE A 108 -29.03 -19.90 11.48
N PHE A 109 -28.09 -19.11 11.96
CA PHE A 109 -27.78 -17.77 11.49
C PHE A 109 -26.62 -17.80 10.50
N ILE A 110 -26.80 -17.17 9.35
CA ILE A 110 -25.79 -17.07 8.30
C ILE A 110 -25.59 -15.59 8.00
N MET A 111 -24.34 -15.13 7.92
CA MET A 111 -23.98 -13.77 7.54
C MET A 111 -22.86 -13.81 6.49
N GLY A 112 -23.02 -13.01 5.45
CA GLY A 112 -21.99 -12.74 4.45
C GLY A 112 -21.83 -11.26 4.21
N ASN A 113 -20.59 -10.76 4.22
CA ASN A 113 -20.27 -9.37 3.94
C ASN A 113 -19.08 -9.28 2.99
N VAL A 114 -19.15 -8.35 2.04
CA VAL A 114 -17.99 -7.85 1.30
C VAL A 114 -17.88 -6.36 1.60
N LYS A 115 -16.78 -5.97 2.23
CA LYS A 115 -16.57 -4.61 2.74
C LYS A 115 -15.55 -3.86 1.91
N ASP A 116 -15.86 -2.59 1.65
CA ASP A 116 -14.96 -1.58 1.09
C ASP A 116 -14.31 -2.03 -0.23
N LEU A 117 -15.11 -2.69 -1.12
CA LEU A 117 -14.67 -3.00 -2.46
C LEU A 117 -14.62 -1.70 -3.27
N GLY A 118 -13.43 -1.18 -3.52
CA GLY A 118 -13.29 0.14 -4.11
C GLY A 118 -11.88 0.51 -4.51
N PHE A 119 -11.74 1.73 -5.00
CA PHE A 119 -10.48 2.27 -5.50
C PHE A 119 -10.36 3.77 -5.27
N ILE A 120 -9.13 4.28 -5.34
CA ILE A 120 -8.82 5.71 -5.37
C ILE A 120 -7.97 6.00 -6.61
N ARG A 121 -8.33 7.06 -7.35
CA ARG A 121 -7.57 7.58 -8.48
C ARG A 121 -6.68 8.72 -8.01
N TRP A 122 -5.38 8.53 -8.10
CA TRP A 122 -4.36 9.50 -7.75
C TRP A 122 -4.06 10.43 -8.93
N GLY A 123 -3.97 11.72 -8.65
CA GLY A 123 -3.91 12.78 -9.67
C GLY A 123 -2.52 12.99 -10.29
N LYS A 124 -2.36 14.10 -11.00
CA LYS A 124 -1.14 14.43 -11.75
C LYS A 124 0.12 14.65 -10.90
N LYS A 125 -0.03 14.92 -9.60
CA LYS A 125 1.10 15.10 -8.68
C LYS A 125 1.56 13.77 -8.04
N SER A 126 1.29 12.68 -8.72
CA SER A 126 1.73 11.35 -8.32
C SER A 126 2.99 10.97 -9.07
N TYR A 127 3.86 10.25 -8.41
CA TYR A 127 5.13 9.78 -8.95
C TYR A 127 5.17 8.27 -8.89
N SER A 128 5.70 7.65 -9.92
CA SER A 128 6.07 6.24 -9.92
C SER A 128 7.49 6.10 -10.44
N GLY A 129 8.26 5.22 -9.83
CA GLY A 129 9.61 4.97 -10.24
C GLY A 129 10.08 3.58 -9.86
N SER A 130 11.21 3.22 -10.41
CA SER A 130 11.95 2.03 -10.01
C SER A 130 13.43 2.38 -9.95
N PHE A 131 14.13 1.75 -9.05
CA PHE A 131 15.58 1.75 -9.05
C PHE A 131 16.10 0.32 -9.12
N ASP A 132 17.20 0.15 -9.82
CA ASP A 132 17.97 -1.09 -9.91
C ASP A 132 19.44 -0.72 -9.73
N ILE A 133 20.01 -1.12 -8.62
CA ILE A 133 21.39 -0.79 -8.24
C ILE A 133 22.15 -2.08 -8.12
N THR A 134 23.16 -2.24 -8.93
CA THR A 134 24.13 -3.34 -8.84
C THR A 134 25.51 -2.75 -8.71
N GLU A 135 26.03 -2.71 -7.49
CA GLU A 135 27.39 -2.25 -7.20
C GLU A 135 28.23 -3.42 -6.76
N THR A 136 29.36 -3.60 -7.42
CA THR A 136 30.30 -4.66 -7.10
C THR A 136 31.64 -4.06 -6.66
N ASN A 137 32.30 -4.70 -5.72
CA ASN A 137 33.61 -4.31 -5.25
C ASN A 137 33.69 -2.95 -4.56
N VAL A 138 32.63 -2.57 -3.85
CA VAL A 138 32.65 -1.35 -3.00
C VAL A 138 33.63 -1.60 -1.85
N PRO A 139 34.80 -0.92 -1.78
CA PRO A 139 35.83 -1.22 -0.78
C PRO A 139 35.31 -0.90 0.63
N LEU A 140 35.49 -1.85 1.57
CA LEU A 140 35.08 -1.69 2.98
C LEU A 140 36.11 -0.87 3.78
N VAL A 141 37.29 -0.65 3.25
CA VAL A 141 38.35 0.16 3.87
C VAL A 141 38.56 1.38 2.98
N GLY A 142 38.10 2.53 3.44
CA GLY A 142 38.22 3.78 2.68
C GLY A 142 39.64 4.29 2.57
N ASN A 143 39.98 4.88 1.45
CA ASN A 143 41.12 5.81 1.39
C ASN A 143 40.82 7.00 2.29
N PRO A 144 41.76 7.46 3.13
CA PRO A 144 41.56 8.62 3.98
C PRO A 144 41.34 9.87 3.12
N GLY A 145 40.09 10.24 2.87
CA GLY A 145 39.72 11.44 2.11
C GLY A 145 38.40 11.39 1.32
N GLU A 146 37.83 10.23 1.03
CA GLU A 146 36.50 10.11 0.43
C GLU A 146 35.54 9.41 1.40
N GLN A 147 34.52 10.12 1.84
CA GLN A 147 33.49 9.55 2.71
C GLN A 147 32.71 8.48 1.92
N GLU A 148 32.76 7.22 2.39
CA GLU A 148 32.08 6.06 1.80
C GLU A 148 30.56 6.24 1.70
N GLU A 149 29.98 7.00 2.64
CA GLU A 149 28.57 7.43 2.57
C GLU A 149 28.25 8.18 1.26
N THR A 150 29.23 8.90 0.68
CA THR A 150 29.02 9.70 -0.52
C THR A 150 28.87 8.85 -1.78
N LYS A 151 29.53 7.68 -1.87
CA LYS A 151 29.46 6.80 -3.05
C LYS A 151 28.14 6.03 -3.07
N LEU A 152 27.74 5.47 -1.92
CA LEU A 152 26.44 4.80 -1.79
C LEU A 152 25.30 5.79 -1.99
N GLN A 153 25.40 7.00 -1.41
CA GLN A 153 24.41 8.04 -1.56
C GLN A 153 24.30 8.54 -3.00
N ARG A 154 25.43 8.65 -3.71
CA ARG A 154 25.44 9.01 -5.14
C ARG A 154 24.83 7.91 -6.01
N ALA A 155 25.14 6.64 -5.78
CA ALA A 155 24.54 5.50 -6.48
C ALA A 155 23.02 5.42 -6.25
N LEU A 156 22.57 5.65 -5.01
CA LEU A 156 21.15 5.75 -4.66
C LEU A 156 20.47 6.93 -5.36
N ASP A 157 21.13 8.09 -5.39
CA ASP A 157 20.61 9.28 -6.04
C ASP A 157 20.55 9.16 -7.58
N GLU A 158 21.57 8.55 -8.20
CA GLU A 158 21.61 8.30 -9.63
C GLU A 158 20.61 7.21 -10.04
N GLY A 159 20.51 6.13 -9.28
CA GLY A 159 19.52 5.08 -9.49
C GLY A 159 18.08 5.59 -9.33
N ALA A 160 17.84 6.50 -8.39
CA ALA A 160 16.51 7.10 -8.17
C ALA A 160 16.14 8.16 -9.22
N LYS A 161 17.08 8.94 -9.72
CA LYS A 161 16.85 10.01 -10.71
C LYS A 161 16.48 9.49 -12.09
N GLY A 162 16.98 8.31 -12.49
CA GLY A 162 16.84 7.83 -13.87
C GLY A 162 15.44 7.35 -14.26
N ASN A 163 14.58 6.97 -13.31
CA ASN A 163 13.35 6.24 -13.60
C ASN A 163 12.11 6.78 -12.85
N THR A 164 12.09 8.05 -12.45
CA THR A 164 10.94 8.66 -11.81
C THR A 164 10.06 9.37 -12.83
N GLU A 165 8.84 8.88 -13.01
CA GLU A 165 7.84 9.48 -13.88
C GLU A 165 6.70 10.07 -13.06
N GLN A 166 6.27 11.28 -13.46
CA GLN A 166 5.03 11.87 -12.95
C GLN A 166 3.83 11.23 -13.65
N LYS A 167 3.12 10.33 -12.97
CA LYS A 167 2.08 9.50 -13.57
C LYS A 167 0.85 9.36 -12.69
N ARG A 168 -0.32 9.49 -13.29
CA ARG A 168 -1.58 9.12 -12.63
C ARG A 168 -1.67 7.61 -12.46
N PHE A 169 -2.18 7.17 -11.31
CA PHE A 169 -2.45 5.75 -11.11
C PHE A 169 -3.73 5.52 -10.27
N ILE A 170 -4.21 4.30 -10.29
CA ILE A 170 -5.36 3.86 -9.50
C ILE A 170 -4.87 2.79 -8.52
N THR A 171 -5.35 2.87 -7.27
CA THR A 171 -5.07 1.86 -6.27
C THR A 171 -6.35 1.30 -5.67
N PRO A 172 -6.44 0.00 -5.44
CA PRO A 172 -7.51 -0.56 -4.64
C PRO A 172 -7.35 -0.10 -3.18
N ILE A 173 -8.46 0.05 -2.49
CA ILE A 173 -8.46 0.16 -1.03
C ILE A 173 -8.47 -1.24 -0.41
N ASN A 174 -8.25 -1.32 0.91
CA ASN A 174 -8.25 -2.61 1.60
C ASN A 174 -9.68 -3.14 1.70
N SER A 175 -9.96 -4.16 0.92
CA SER A 175 -11.26 -4.84 0.89
C SER A 175 -11.21 -6.10 1.77
N ARG A 176 -12.35 -6.45 2.39
CA ARG A 176 -12.49 -7.63 3.23
C ARG A 176 -13.79 -8.36 2.96
N ALA A 177 -13.73 -9.68 2.90
CA ALA A 177 -14.89 -10.55 2.89
C ALA A 177 -15.00 -11.28 4.23
N ASP A 178 -16.18 -11.24 4.85
CA ASP A 178 -16.49 -11.94 6.09
C ASP A 178 -17.63 -12.94 5.84
N PHE A 179 -17.50 -14.13 6.38
CA PHE A 179 -18.55 -15.14 6.38
C PHE A 179 -18.68 -15.75 7.78
N LEU A 180 -19.92 -15.85 8.27
CA LEU A 180 -20.22 -16.41 9.58
C LEU A 180 -21.42 -17.34 9.49
N ILE A 181 -21.30 -18.52 10.11
CA ILE A 181 -22.41 -19.41 10.40
C ILE A 181 -22.43 -19.65 11.89
N SER A 182 -23.58 -19.49 12.53
CA SER A 182 -23.78 -19.82 13.92
C SER A 182 -25.12 -20.50 14.15
N LYS A 183 -25.19 -21.34 15.18
CA LYS A 183 -26.42 -21.99 15.62
C LYS A 183 -26.57 -21.82 17.13
N THR A 184 -27.70 -21.31 17.56
CA THR A 184 -28.05 -21.27 18.98
C THR A 184 -28.75 -22.59 19.33
N PHE A 185 -28.16 -23.32 20.25
CA PHE A 185 -28.81 -24.47 20.85
C PHE A 185 -29.59 -23.95 22.08
N GLY A 186 -30.88 -24.08 22.04
CA GLY A 186 -31.73 -23.72 23.19
C GLY A 186 -31.38 -24.54 24.45
N PRO A 187 -31.82 -24.04 25.64
CA PRO A 187 -31.66 -24.77 26.90
C PRO A 187 -32.42 -26.09 26.82
#